data_c2c03722492aedfababaad6d01e4a032
#
_entry.id   c2c03722492aedfababaad6d01e4a032
#
_cell.length_a   1.000
_cell.length_b   1.000
_cell.length_c   1.000
_cell.angle_alpha   90.00
_cell.angle_beta   90.00
_cell.angle_gamma   90.00
#
_symmetry.space_group_name_H-M   'P 1'
#
loop_
_entity.id
_entity.type
_entity.pdbx_description
1 polymer ?
#
loop_
_entity_poly.entity_id
_entity_poly.type
_entity_poly.pdbx_seq_one_letter_code
_entity_poly.pdbx_strand_id
1 'polypeptide(L)'
;DKAADLLGIRISHVPVDEVTRRVDLRAMSRMINNKTIMLVGSAPQFPHGTMDNIQGISDLGLKYNLPVHVDACLGGFLIAFMDDAGFPLKPFDFRLAGVTSISADTHKYGYAPKGSSLVLYRSSFYRNYQYFCYPDWPGGIYGTPTITGSRAGGIIAACWGVMKLLGREGYVTATRDIINTTRRITEAVQDVPGLK
;
A
#
# COMPACT_ATOMS: atom_id res chain seq x y z
N ASP A 1 -2.28 -4.84 -12.15
CA ASP A 1 -2.69 -5.37 -13.45
C ASP A 1 -3.91 -4.62 -14.01
N LYS A 2 -5.08 -4.70 -13.35
CA LYS A 2 -6.34 -4.13 -13.85
C LYS A 2 -6.25 -2.64 -14.22
N ALA A 3 -5.58 -1.81 -13.41
CA ALA A 3 -5.40 -0.39 -13.72
C ALA A 3 -4.50 -0.19 -14.96
N ALA A 4 -3.46 -0.99 -15.09
CA ALA A 4 -2.57 -0.92 -16.24
C ALA A 4 -3.29 -1.30 -17.53
N ASP A 5 -4.09 -2.35 -17.51
CA ASP A 5 -4.93 -2.77 -18.64
C ASP A 5 -5.92 -1.66 -19.03
N LEU A 6 -6.66 -1.13 -18.03
CA LEU A 6 -7.65 -0.08 -18.24
C LEU A 6 -7.06 1.22 -18.83
N LEU A 7 -5.83 1.55 -18.44
CA LEU A 7 -5.15 2.78 -18.87
C LEU A 7 -4.20 2.57 -20.05
N GLY A 8 -4.14 1.38 -20.65
CA GLY A 8 -3.24 1.05 -21.76
C GLY A 8 -1.75 1.10 -21.36
N ILE A 9 -1.43 0.90 -20.10
CA ILE A 9 -0.07 0.92 -19.58
C ILE A 9 0.47 -0.51 -19.51
N ARG A 10 1.66 -0.71 -20.07
CA ARG A 10 2.31 -2.02 -19.97
C ARG A 10 2.89 -2.23 -18.57
N ILE A 11 2.58 -3.39 -17.96
CA ILE A 11 3.15 -3.81 -16.69
C ILE A 11 4.24 -4.86 -16.91
N SER A 12 5.28 -4.81 -16.10
CA SER A 12 6.33 -5.82 -16.03
C SER A 12 6.38 -6.40 -14.62
N HIS A 13 6.15 -7.70 -14.50
CA HIS A 13 6.22 -8.40 -13.22
C HIS A 13 7.68 -8.77 -12.92
N VAL A 14 8.15 -8.32 -11.77
CA VAL A 14 9.49 -8.65 -11.29
C VAL A 14 9.42 -10.00 -10.56
N PRO A 15 10.34 -10.94 -10.81
CA PRO A 15 10.39 -12.20 -10.08
C PRO A 15 10.51 -11.99 -8.58
N VAL A 16 9.90 -12.88 -7.81
CA VAL A 16 10.07 -12.97 -6.37
C VAL A 16 11.00 -14.14 -6.04
N ASP A 17 11.78 -13.98 -4.99
CA ASP A 17 12.61 -15.05 -4.44
C ASP A 17 11.72 -16.16 -3.86
N GLU A 18 11.99 -17.41 -4.23
CA GLU A 18 11.15 -18.56 -3.87
C GLU A 18 11.14 -18.89 -2.37
N VAL A 19 12.19 -18.50 -1.66
CA VAL A 19 12.32 -18.77 -0.21
C VAL A 19 11.74 -17.61 0.60
N THR A 20 12.16 -16.40 0.30
CA THR A 20 11.74 -15.21 1.07
C THR A 20 10.42 -14.62 0.64
N ARG A 21 9.93 -15.00 -0.55
CA ARG A 21 8.72 -14.46 -1.19
C ARG A 21 8.76 -12.94 -1.39
N ARG A 22 9.95 -12.35 -1.41
CA ARG A 22 10.18 -10.91 -1.64
C ARG A 22 10.64 -10.67 -3.06
N VAL A 23 10.37 -9.46 -3.56
CA VAL A 23 10.81 -9.03 -4.89
C VAL A 23 12.35 -9.10 -5.01
N ASP A 24 12.85 -9.61 -6.15
CA ASP A 24 14.26 -9.57 -6.51
C ASP A 24 14.63 -8.15 -7.01
N LEU A 25 15.31 -7.38 -6.14
CA LEU A 25 15.76 -6.03 -6.48
C LEU A 25 16.76 -5.96 -7.62
N ARG A 26 17.58 -7.01 -7.82
CA ARG A 26 18.53 -7.07 -8.95
C ARG A 26 17.77 -7.25 -10.26
N ALA A 27 16.77 -8.12 -10.26
CA ALA A 27 15.88 -8.28 -11.41
C ALA A 27 15.11 -6.98 -11.69
N MET A 28 14.52 -6.34 -10.66
CA MET A 28 13.84 -5.05 -10.80
C MET A 28 14.75 -4.01 -11.45
N SER A 29 15.98 -3.86 -10.94
CA SER A 29 16.94 -2.90 -11.49
C SER A 29 17.28 -3.16 -12.97
N ARG A 30 17.40 -4.44 -13.37
CA ARG A 30 17.66 -4.79 -14.79
C ARG A 30 16.47 -4.53 -15.72
N MET A 31 15.25 -4.54 -15.20
CA MET A 31 14.02 -4.31 -15.96
C MET A 31 13.70 -2.83 -16.16
N ILE A 32 14.31 -1.94 -15.37
CA ILE A 32 14.13 -0.49 -15.53
C ILE A 32 14.71 -0.04 -16.86
N ASN A 33 13.96 0.75 -17.58
CA ASN A 33 14.36 1.34 -18.87
C ASN A 33 13.73 2.73 -19.04
N ASN A 34 13.99 3.38 -20.18
CA ASN A 34 13.50 4.75 -20.48
C ASN A 34 11.98 4.88 -20.66
N LYS A 35 11.23 3.77 -20.62
CA LYS A 35 9.76 3.74 -20.66
C LYS A 35 9.16 3.38 -19.29
N THR A 36 9.99 3.13 -18.27
CA THR A 36 9.52 2.88 -16.91
C THR A 36 9.02 4.19 -16.31
N ILE A 37 7.78 4.18 -15.81
CA ILE A 37 7.13 5.37 -15.25
C ILE A 37 6.92 5.29 -13.74
N MET A 38 6.97 4.10 -13.15
CA MET A 38 6.76 3.90 -11.71
C MET A 38 7.30 2.54 -11.28
N LEU A 39 7.76 2.45 -10.03
CA LEU A 39 8.05 1.21 -9.34
C LEU A 39 6.99 0.94 -8.28
N VAL A 40 6.63 -0.33 -8.09
CA VAL A 40 5.66 -0.74 -7.08
C VAL A 40 6.26 -1.83 -6.19
N GLY A 41 6.10 -1.70 -4.88
CA GLY A 41 6.42 -2.73 -3.91
C GLY A 41 5.27 -2.90 -2.91
N SER A 42 5.12 -4.09 -2.35
CA SER A 42 4.03 -4.40 -1.42
C SER A 42 4.48 -4.44 0.03
N ALA A 43 3.64 -3.91 0.93
CA ALA A 43 3.93 -3.87 2.36
C ALA A 43 2.64 -4.06 3.22
N PRO A 44 2.29 -5.31 3.57
CA PRO A 44 2.71 -6.60 3.03
C PRO A 44 1.95 -7.00 1.76
N GLN A 45 2.50 -7.93 0.99
CA GLN A 45 1.78 -8.56 -0.10
C GLN A 45 0.70 -9.53 0.42
N PHE A 46 -0.40 -9.64 -0.33
CA PHE A 46 -1.57 -10.42 0.09
C PHE A 46 -1.33 -11.94 0.24
N PRO A 47 -0.66 -12.64 -0.72
CA PRO A 47 -0.62 -14.09 -0.67
C PRO A 47 0.17 -14.68 0.51
N HIS A 48 1.26 -14.04 0.94
CA HIS A 48 2.16 -14.60 1.95
C HIS A 48 2.33 -13.68 3.17
N GLY A 49 1.74 -12.49 3.18
CA GLY A 49 1.94 -11.52 4.26
C GLY A 49 3.37 -10.97 4.37
N THR A 50 4.19 -11.16 3.35
CA THR A 50 5.60 -10.77 3.34
C THR A 50 5.73 -9.33 2.84
N MET A 51 6.60 -8.56 3.47
CA MET A 51 6.93 -7.21 3.03
C MET A 51 8.11 -7.24 2.06
N ASP A 52 7.97 -6.57 0.92
CA ASP A 52 9.08 -6.31 0.01
C ASP A 52 10.15 -5.43 0.68
N ASN A 53 11.35 -5.42 0.12
CA ASN A 53 12.40 -4.52 0.55
C ASN A 53 12.11 -3.09 0.01
N ILE A 54 11.18 -2.38 0.67
CA ILE A 54 10.74 -1.05 0.26
C ILE A 54 11.90 -0.03 0.27
N GLN A 55 12.85 -0.16 1.21
CA GLN A 55 14.06 0.68 1.20
C GLN A 55 14.82 0.51 -0.12
N GLY A 56 15.09 -0.71 -0.54
CA GLY A 56 15.80 -0.95 -1.80
C GLY A 56 15.04 -0.49 -3.03
N ILE A 57 13.70 -0.61 -3.04
CA ILE A 57 12.85 -0.08 -4.11
C ILE A 57 12.89 1.46 -4.10
N SER A 58 12.83 2.07 -2.92
CA SER A 58 12.98 3.52 -2.73
C SER A 58 14.32 4.03 -3.29
N ASP A 59 15.41 3.33 -3.00
CA ASP A 59 16.75 3.68 -3.48
C ASP A 59 16.85 3.58 -5.03
N LEU A 60 16.21 2.56 -5.61
CA LEU A 60 16.08 2.46 -7.08
C LEU A 60 15.25 3.62 -7.65
N GLY A 61 14.15 3.97 -7.00
CA GLY A 61 13.33 5.12 -7.39
C GLY A 61 14.14 6.42 -7.43
N LEU A 62 14.91 6.69 -6.39
CA LEU A 62 15.79 7.86 -6.33
C LEU A 62 16.88 7.81 -7.40
N LYS A 63 17.54 6.65 -7.56
CA LYS A 63 18.61 6.46 -8.54
C LYS A 63 18.17 6.72 -9.97
N TYR A 64 16.97 6.26 -10.33
CA TYR A 64 16.44 6.37 -11.70
C TYR A 64 15.43 7.51 -11.87
N ASN A 65 15.24 8.34 -10.84
CA ASN A 65 14.25 9.43 -10.82
C ASN A 65 12.83 8.94 -11.18
N LEU A 66 12.41 7.84 -10.54
CA LEU A 66 11.10 7.21 -10.75
C LEU A 66 10.25 7.32 -9.49
N PRO A 67 8.95 7.63 -9.61
CA PRO A 67 8.00 7.48 -8.53
C PRO A 67 7.97 6.05 -7.98
N VAL A 68 7.83 5.91 -6.66
CA VAL A 68 7.64 4.62 -6.00
C VAL A 68 6.30 4.61 -5.29
N HIS A 69 5.48 3.64 -5.64
CA HIS A 69 4.22 3.35 -4.96
C HIS A 69 4.38 2.17 -4.02
N VAL A 70 3.91 2.30 -2.78
CA VAL A 70 3.83 1.21 -1.82
C VAL A 70 2.39 0.73 -1.74
N ASP A 71 2.16 -0.50 -2.20
CA ASP A 71 0.88 -1.15 -2.01
C ASP A 71 0.81 -1.74 -0.59
N ALA A 72 0.22 -0.97 0.31
CA ALA A 72 -0.10 -1.37 1.67
C ALA A 72 -1.63 -1.57 1.85
N CYS A 73 -2.33 -1.89 0.77
CA CYS A 73 -3.78 -2.01 0.80
C CYS A 73 -4.24 -3.08 1.81
N LEU A 74 -3.53 -4.19 1.93
CA LEU A 74 -3.86 -5.22 2.93
C LEU A 74 -3.55 -4.74 4.34
N GLY A 75 -2.29 -4.46 4.65
CA GLY A 75 -1.81 -4.34 6.03
C GLY A 75 -1.46 -2.92 6.47
N GLY A 76 -1.73 -1.90 5.67
CA GLY A 76 -1.33 -0.52 5.98
C GLY A 76 -1.83 -0.04 7.36
N PHE A 77 -3.05 -0.39 7.73
CA PHE A 77 -3.63 -0.11 9.05
C PHE A 77 -3.16 -1.07 10.16
N LEU A 78 -2.35 -2.08 9.85
CA LEU A 78 -1.70 -2.95 10.81
C LEU A 78 -0.24 -2.53 11.02
N ILE A 79 0.54 -2.53 9.92
CA ILE A 79 1.99 -2.31 9.97
C ILE A 79 2.36 -0.89 10.43
N ALA A 80 1.45 0.09 10.26
CA ALA A 80 1.64 1.45 10.77
C ALA A 80 1.68 1.53 12.30
N PHE A 81 1.15 0.53 13.01
CA PHE A 81 1.09 0.49 14.47
C PHE A 81 2.04 -0.57 15.09
N MET A 82 2.83 -1.27 14.28
CA MET A 82 3.67 -2.35 14.78
C MET A 82 4.78 -1.86 15.71
N ASP A 83 5.41 -0.73 15.42
CA ASP A 83 6.43 -0.15 16.29
C ASP A 83 5.85 0.15 17.69
N ASP A 84 4.68 0.78 17.75
CA ASP A 84 3.99 1.07 19.02
C ASP A 84 3.50 -0.20 19.74
N ALA A 85 3.17 -1.23 18.99
CA ALA A 85 2.74 -2.51 19.56
C ALA A 85 3.91 -3.35 20.11
N GLY A 86 5.17 -2.91 19.92
CA GLY A 86 6.37 -3.61 20.37
C GLY A 86 6.98 -4.56 19.34
N PHE A 87 6.61 -4.43 18.07
CA PHE A 87 7.12 -5.24 16.96
C PHE A 87 7.77 -4.33 15.89
N PRO A 88 8.99 -3.86 16.11
CA PRO A 88 9.62 -2.87 15.23
C PRO A 88 9.80 -3.40 13.81
N LEU A 89 9.47 -2.55 12.83
CA LEU A 89 9.61 -2.81 11.41
C LEU A 89 10.60 -1.85 10.75
N LYS A 90 11.21 -2.34 9.67
CA LYS A 90 11.92 -1.45 8.75
C LYS A 90 10.94 -0.45 8.13
N PRO A 91 11.36 0.79 7.89
CA PRO A 91 10.51 1.79 7.22
C PRO A 91 9.97 1.28 5.88
N PHE A 92 8.70 1.56 5.62
CA PHE A 92 8.02 1.24 4.38
C PHE A 92 7.24 2.43 3.80
N ASP A 93 7.20 3.52 4.53
CA ASP A 93 6.38 4.70 4.30
C ASP A 93 7.20 5.92 3.84
N PHE A 94 6.63 7.10 3.99
CA PHE A 94 7.28 8.36 3.61
C PHE A 94 8.53 8.72 4.41
N ARG A 95 8.93 7.94 5.40
CA ARG A 95 10.29 8.03 6.00
C ARG A 95 11.36 7.68 4.97
N LEU A 96 11.02 6.91 3.94
CA LEU A 96 11.88 6.60 2.80
C LEU A 96 11.73 7.66 1.72
N ALA A 97 12.81 8.34 1.36
CA ALA A 97 12.78 9.51 0.48
C ALA A 97 12.23 9.23 -0.93
N GLY A 98 12.43 8.04 -1.47
CA GLY A 98 11.94 7.65 -2.81
C GLY A 98 10.46 7.26 -2.85
N VAL A 99 9.81 6.97 -1.71
CA VAL A 99 8.38 6.62 -1.68
C VAL A 99 7.54 7.85 -1.95
N THR A 100 6.73 7.83 -3.00
CA THR A 100 5.92 8.97 -3.47
C THR A 100 4.44 8.82 -3.22
N SER A 101 3.95 7.58 -3.13
CA SER A 101 2.55 7.28 -2.81
C SER A 101 2.39 5.95 -2.09
N ILE A 102 1.30 5.82 -1.33
CA ILE A 102 0.96 4.62 -0.54
C ILE A 102 -0.53 4.39 -0.66
N SER A 103 -0.94 3.15 -0.95
CA SER A 103 -2.35 2.73 -0.83
C SER A 103 -2.60 1.99 0.47
N ALA A 104 -3.76 2.23 1.12
CA ALA A 104 -4.18 1.53 2.32
C ALA A 104 -5.71 1.40 2.37
N ASP A 105 -6.20 0.18 2.58
CA ASP A 105 -7.65 -0.06 2.58
C ASP A 105 -8.22 0.05 3.99
N THR A 106 -9.15 0.97 4.13
CA THR A 106 -9.85 1.24 5.39
C THR A 106 -10.73 0.07 5.82
N HIS A 107 -11.22 -0.74 4.86
CA HIS A 107 -12.11 -1.88 5.08
C HIS A 107 -11.39 -3.22 5.32
N LYS A 108 -10.06 -3.20 5.47
CA LYS A 108 -9.27 -4.36 5.89
C LYS A 108 -8.92 -4.20 7.37
N TYR A 109 -7.66 -4.06 7.73
CA TYR A 109 -7.27 -3.82 9.12
C TYR A 109 -7.62 -2.42 9.66
N GLY A 110 -8.21 -1.55 8.82
CA GLY A 110 -8.83 -0.31 9.28
C GLY A 110 -10.20 -0.48 9.93
N TYR A 111 -10.81 -1.68 9.84
CA TYR A 111 -12.11 -2.06 10.42
C TYR A 111 -13.31 -1.23 9.95
N ALA A 112 -13.14 -0.42 8.91
CA ALA A 112 -14.24 0.36 8.33
C ALA A 112 -15.11 -0.49 7.39
N PRO A 113 -16.35 -0.08 7.11
CA PRO A 113 -17.17 -0.71 6.08
C PRO A 113 -16.51 -0.66 4.69
N LYS A 114 -16.84 -1.63 3.82
CA LYS A 114 -16.39 -1.63 2.42
C LYS A 114 -16.91 -0.40 1.67
N GLY A 115 -16.15 0.04 0.68
CA GLY A 115 -16.52 1.16 -0.20
C GLY A 115 -15.61 2.38 -0.09
N SER A 116 -14.62 2.35 0.81
CA SER A 116 -13.55 3.35 0.86
C SER A 116 -12.17 2.72 0.87
N SER A 117 -11.21 3.44 0.33
CA SER A 117 -9.80 3.11 0.33
C SER A 117 -9.01 4.43 0.29
N LEU A 118 -7.78 4.42 0.75
CA LEU A 118 -6.94 5.60 0.80
C LEU A 118 -5.79 5.47 -0.18
N VAL A 119 -5.49 6.56 -0.88
CA VAL A 119 -4.21 6.79 -1.55
C VAL A 119 -3.59 8.03 -0.93
N LEU A 120 -2.42 7.86 -0.34
CA LEU A 120 -1.64 8.92 0.29
C LEU A 120 -0.51 9.33 -0.66
N TYR A 121 -0.25 10.63 -0.76
CA TYR A 121 0.83 11.17 -1.57
C TYR A 121 1.83 11.93 -0.70
N ARG A 122 3.10 11.81 -1.05
CA ARG A 122 4.18 12.56 -0.38
C ARG A 122 3.96 14.08 -0.42
N SER A 123 3.41 14.58 -1.53
CA SER A 123 3.16 16.00 -1.72
C SER A 123 1.99 16.28 -2.65
N SER A 124 1.50 17.53 -2.65
CA SER A 124 0.49 17.99 -3.60
C SER A 124 0.94 17.88 -5.06
N PHE A 125 2.25 17.97 -5.33
CA PHE A 125 2.80 17.75 -6.67
C PHE A 125 2.33 16.43 -7.26
N TYR A 126 2.54 15.31 -6.56
CA TYR A 126 2.09 13.98 -7.02
C TYR A 126 0.58 13.85 -7.01
N ARG A 127 -0.10 14.36 -5.97
CA ARG A 127 -1.57 14.27 -5.85
C ARG A 127 -2.29 14.99 -7.00
N ASN A 128 -1.76 16.08 -7.49
CA ASN A 128 -2.43 16.87 -8.54
C ASN A 128 -2.62 16.08 -9.83
N TYR A 129 -1.77 15.09 -10.12
CA TYR A 129 -1.93 14.22 -11.28
C TYR A 129 -3.08 13.21 -11.15
N GLN A 130 -3.67 13.05 -9.98
CA GLN A 130 -4.86 12.22 -9.79
C GLN A 130 -6.13 12.88 -10.31
N TYR A 131 -6.17 14.21 -10.34
CA TYR A 131 -7.37 14.93 -10.71
C TYR A 131 -7.55 14.93 -12.23
N PHE A 132 -8.72 14.43 -12.68
CA PHE A 132 -9.25 14.76 -13.99
C PHE A 132 -9.88 16.16 -13.92
N CYS A 133 -9.54 17.02 -14.85
CA CYS A 133 -10.10 18.36 -14.95
C CYS A 133 -10.45 18.66 -16.42
N TYR A 134 -11.68 19.06 -16.67
CA TYR A 134 -12.15 19.42 -17.99
C TYR A 134 -12.79 20.81 -17.95
N PRO A 135 -12.09 21.85 -18.47
CA PRO A 135 -12.56 23.24 -18.41
C PRO A 135 -13.54 23.62 -19.54
N ASP A 136 -13.56 22.88 -20.64
CA ASP A 136 -14.28 23.26 -21.87
C ASP A 136 -15.72 22.70 -21.91
N TRP A 137 -16.25 22.21 -20.79
CA TRP A 137 -17.62 21.76 -20.71
C TRP A 137 -18.59 22.96 -20.62
N PRO A 138 -19.69 23.03 -21.44
CA PRO A 138 -20.64 24.15 -21.39
C PRO A 138 -21.29 24.39 -20.02
N GLY A 139 -21.33 23.38 -19.14
CA GLY A 139 -21.84 23.49 -17.77
C GLY A 139 -20.84 24.10 -16.77
N GLY A 140 -19.64 24.46 -17.20
CA GLY A 140 -18.58 25.00 -16.35
C GLY A 140 -17.40 24.04 -16.18
N ILE A 141 -16.47 24.37 -15.28
CA ILE A 141 -15.31 23.52 -15.00
C ILE A 141 -15.75 22.25 -14.25
N TYR A 142 -15.41 21.10 -14.81
CA TYR A 142 -15.61 19.80 -14.16
C TYR A 142 -14.28 19.25 -13.66
N GLY A 143 -14.23 18.84 -12.39
CA GLY A 143 -13.06 18.21 -11.79
C GLY A 143 -13.44 17.06 -10.88
N THR A 144 -12.68 15.96 -10.94
CA THR A 144 -12.87 14.80 -10.07
C THR A 144 -11.55 14.10 -9.77
N PRO A 145 -11.33 13.63 -8.53
CA PRO A 145 -10.13 12.88 -8.16
C PRO A 145 -10.26 11.36 -8.41
N THR A 146 -11.42 10.87 -8.86
CA THR A 146 -11.70 9.43 -8.99
C THR A 146 -12.31 9.09 -10.34
N ILE A 147 -12.05 7.87 -10.82
CA ILE A 147 -12.66 7.35 -12.07
C ILE A 147 -14.18 7.29 -11.94
N THR A 148 -14.71 7.03 -10.75
CA THR A 148 -16.14 6.88 -10.49
C THR A 148 -16.86 8.21 -10.21
N GLY A 149 -16.16 9.32 -10.13
CA GLY A 149 -16.73 10.65 -9.80
C GLY A 149 -17.16 10.74 -8.33
N SER A 150 -18.44 11.11 -8.10
CA SER A 150 -18.98 11.31 -6.75
C SER A 150 -18.91 10.05 -5.88
N ARG A 151 -18.58 10.22 -4.60
CA ARG A 151 -18.48 9.13 -3.60
C ARG A 151 -19.54 9.31 -2.52
N ALA A 152 -20.00 8.19 -1.94
CA ALA A 152 -20.98 8.21 -0.85
C ALA A 152 -20.35 8.76 0.44
N GLY A 153 -20.80 9.93 0.90
CA GLY A 153 -20.29 10.56 2.13
C GLY A 153 -20.54 9.72 3.38
N GLY A 154 -21.60 8.89 3.42
CA GLY A 154 -21.89 8.00 4.54
C GLY A 154 -20.77 6.99 4.81
N ILE A 155 -20.15 6.42 3.76
CA ILE A 155 -19.01 5.50 3.92
C ILE A 155 -17.76 6.22 4.45
N ILE A 156 -17.54 7.45 3.98
CA ILE A 156 -16.41 8.28 4.47
C ILE A 156 -16.61 8.63 5.95
N ALA A 157 -17.84 9.02 6.33
CA ALA A 157 -18.19 9.30 7.72
C ALA A 157 -18.06 8.07 8.62
N ALA A 158 -18.48 6.89 8.14
CA ALA A 158 -18.31 5.63 8.87
C ALA A 158 -16.83 5.28 9.08
N CYS A 159 -15.99 5.47 8.07
CA CYS A 159 -14.54 5.29 8.21
C CYS A 159 -13.97 6.24 9.28
N TRP A 160 -14.32 7.52 9.22
CA TRP A 160 -13.91 8.49 10.24
C TRP A 160 -14.39 8.10 11.63
N GLY A 161 -15.65 7.67 11.76
CA GLY A 161 -16.24 7.23 13.03
C GLY A 161 -15.47 6.07 13.65
N VAL A 162 -15.14 5.03 12.86
CA VAL A 162 -14.34 3.89 13.32
C VAL A 162 -12.95 4.34 13.77
N MET A 163 -12.28 5.18 12.97
CA MET A 163 -10.94 5.66 13.35
C MET A 163 -10.97 6.49 14.65
N LYS A 164 -12.02 7.28 14.87
CA LYS A 164 -12.21 8.05 16.10
C LYS A 164 -12.55 7.17 17.29
N LEU A 165 -13.38 6.13 17.08
CA LEU A 165 -13.80 5.19 18.13
C LEU A 165 -12.61 4.36 18.62
N LEU A 166 -11.84 3.78 17.73
CA LEU A 166 -10.67 2.96 18.09
C LEU A 166 -9.50 3.83 18.57
N GLY A 167 -9.27 4.96 17.93
CA GLY A 167 -8.11 5.80 18.20
C GLY A 167 -6.79 5.04 17.99
N ARG A 168 -5.68 5.70 18.31
CA ARG A 168 -4.35 5.07 18.19
C ARG A 168 -4.22 3.83 19.07
N GLU A 169 -4.66 3.90 20.32
CA GLU A 169 -4.56 2.79 21.27
C GLU A 169 -5.35 1.55 20.86
N GLY A 170 -6.55 1.73 20.30
CA GLY A 170 -7.33 0.62 19.76
C GLY A 170 -6.62 -0.11 18.63
N TYR A 171 -6.03 0.62 17.69
CA TYR A 171 -5.23 0.01 16.61
C TYR A 171 -3.95 -0.64 17.13
N VAL A 172 -3.25 -0.05 18.10
CA VAL A 172 -2.05 -0.64 18.72
C VAL A 172 -2.41 -1.94 19.44
N THR A 173 -3.51 -1.96 20.19
CA THR A 173 -3.99 -3.17 20.90
C THR A 173 -4.36 -4.27 19.92
N ALA A 174 -5.17 -3.95 18.90
CA ALA A 174 -5.56 -4.90 17.87
C ALA A 174 -4.34 -5.46 17.12
N THR A 175 -3.36 -4.61 16.80
CA THR A 175 -2.10 -5.02 16.14
C THR A 175 -1.32 -5.99 17.03
N ARG A 176 -1.20 -5.71 18.33
CA ARG A 176 -0.52 -6.58 19.27
C ARG A 176 -1.16 -7.95 19.36
N ASP A 177 -2.49 -8.00 19.45
CA ASP A 177 -3.25 -9.25 19.53
C ASP A 177 -3.12 -10.07 18.25
N ILE A 178 -3.19 -9.43 17.07
CA ILE A 178 -3.02 -10.07 15.78
C ILE A 178 -1.62 -10.68 15.66
N ILE A 179 -0.57 -9.94 15.96
CA ILE A 179 0.81 -10.42 15.82
C ILE A 179 1.08 -11.56 16.82
N ASN A 180 0.63 -11.44 18.07
CA ASN A 180 0.78 -12.50 19.06
C ASN A 180 0.02 -13.77 18.64
N THR A 181 -1.20 -13.63 18.12
CA THR A 181 -1.97 -14.75 17.60
C THR A 181 -1.29 -15.40 16.42
N THR A 182 -0.78 -14.60 15.47
CA THR A 182 -0.02 -15.09 14.31
C THR A 182 1.20 -15.90 14.74
N ARG A 183 1.97 -15.41 15.72
CA ARG A 183 3.14 -16.13 16.25
C ARG A 183 2.75 -17.48 16.85
N ARG A 184 1.72 -17.52 17.67
CA ARG A 184 1.21 -18.77 18.25
C ARG A 184 0.77 -19.78 17.17
N ILE A 185 0.10 -19.30 16.12
CA ILE A 185 -0.30 -20.16 15.00
C ILE A 185 0.95 -20.67 14.26
N THR A 186 1.92 -19.80 14.01
CA THR A 186 3.18 -20.18 13.34
C THR A 186 3.93 -21.26 14.13
N GLU A 187 4.07 -21.09 15.45
CA GLU A 187 4.68 -22.07 16.36
C GLU A 187 3.93 -23.41 16.28
N ALA A 188 2.59 -23.37 16.41
CA ALA A 188 1.78 -24.60 16.37
C ALA A 188 1.87 -25.32 15.00
N VAL A 189 1.99 -24.58 13.88
CA VAL A 189 2.16 -25.18 12.55
C VAL A 189 3.52 -25.86 12.41
N GLN A 190 4.57 -25.27 12.99
CA GLN A 190 5.93 -25.86 12.95
C GLN A 190 6.03 -27.17 13.70
N ASP A 191 5.17 -27.40 14.71
CA ASP A 191 5.09 -28.64 15.47
C ASP A 191 4.35 -29.79 14.72
N VAL A 192 3.73 -29.49 13.57
CA VAL A 192 3.02 -30.49 12.77
C VAL A 192 3.98 -31.14 11.76
N PRO A 193 4.21 -32.46 11.82
CA PRO A 193 5.09 -33.14 10.87
C PRO A 193 4.64 -32.93 9.42
N GLY A 194 5.56 -32.51 8.56
CA GLY A 194 5.32 -32.30 7.13
C GLY A 194 4.81 -30.90 6.75
N LEU A 195 4.51 -30.03 7.72
CA LEU A 195 4.25 -28.61 7.47
C LEU A 195 5.54 -27.78 7.64
N LYS A 196 5.65 -26.73 6.85
CA LYS A 196 6.79 -25.79 6.90
C LYS A 196 6.28 -24.36 6.73
#